data_01fc742220c936d83ebbf20d8546da67
#
_entry.id   01fc742220c936d83ebbf20d8546da67
#
_cell.length_a   1.000
_cell.length_b   1.000
_cell.length_c   1.000
_cell.angle_alpha   90.00
_cell.angle_beta   90.00
_cell.angle_gamma   90.00
#
_symmetry.space_group_name_H-M   'P 1'
#
loop_
_entity.id
_entity.type
_entity.pdbx_description
1 polymer ?
#
loop_
_entity_poly.entity_id
_entity_poly.type
_entity_poly.pdbx_seq_one_letter_code
_entity_poly.pdbx_strand_id
1 'polypeptide(L)'
;LTHILLVDNFSVEEKNRNFTDKKFTKTLDRSEFLVWFEKNPEQVSFVYHIGARTDTTEFNIDIFNDLNLNYTKSIWKLCTVNTIPLVYASSAATYGLGEFGYDDDEKNIPLLKPLNPYGDSKNDFDKWAILQNEMPPKWIGFKFFNVYGPNEFHKARMASVIFHSYNQIKEKGFVKLFRSHNPNYADGGQLRDFVYVKDLVDVLYFAYTSNLNNGIYNLGSGKARTFLDLA
;
A
#
# COMPACT_ATOMS: atom_id res chain seq x y z
N LEU A 1 -6.64 13.72 -14.70
CA LEU A 1 -5.42 13.13 -15.28
C LEU A 1 -5.72 12.66 -16.69
N THR A 2 -4.96 13.13 -17.69
CA THR A 2 -5.25 12.87 -19.11
C THR A 2 -4.28 11.89 -19.76
N HIS A 3 -3.04 11.82 -19.25
CA HIS A 3 -2.01 10.93 -19.77
C HIS A 3 -1.52 10.04 -18.62
N ILE A 4 -1.88 8.77 -18.65
CA ILE A 4 -1.54 7.80 -17.61
C ILE A 4 -0.70 6.70 -18.23
N LEU A 5 0.51 6.50 -17.71
CA LEU A 5 1.30 5.30 -17.90
C LEU A 5 0.96 4.33 -16.75
N LEU A 6 0.37 3.19 -17.09
CA LEU A 6 0.06 2.15 -16.13
C LEU A 6 1.23 1.15 -16.06
N VAL A 7 1.80 0.99 -14.87
CA VAL A 7 2.94 0.10 -14.61
C VAL A 7 2.51 -1.01 -13.67
N ASP A 8 2.62 -2.27 -14.09
CA ASP A 8 2.31 -3.44 -13.27
C ASP A 8 2.98 -4.70 -13.84
N ASN A 9 2.78 -5.84 -13.18
CA ASN A 9 3.02 -7.14 -13.76
C ASN A 9 1.74 -7.60 -14.49
N PHE A 10 1.75 -7.56 -15.81
CA PHE A 10 0.60 -7.92 -16.66
C PHE A 10 0.51 -9.41 -16.99
N SER A 11 1.40 -10.26 -16.45
CA SER A 11 1.33 -11.70 -16.63
C SER A 11 0.18 -12.38 -15.86
N VAL A 12 -0.45 -11.66 -14.93
CA VAL A 12 -1.60 -12.14 -14.14
C VAL A 12 -2.89 -11.77 -14.87
N GLU A 13 -3.41 -12.71 -15.67
CA GLU A 13 -4.55 -12.47 -16.57
C GLU A 13 -5.82 -12.01 -15.83
N GLU A 14 -6.14 -12.60 -14.67
CA GLU A 14 -7.30 -12.22 -13.87
C GLU A 14 -7.27 -10.73 -13.47
N LYS A 15 -6.08 -10.16 -13.29
CA LYS A 15 -5.90 -8.75 -12.94
C LYS A 15 -6.28 -7.82 -14.10
N ASN A 16 -6.16 -8.28 -15.35
CA ASN A 16 -6.42 -7.46 -16.53
C ASN A 16 -7.87 -6.96 -16.60
N ARG A 17 -8.82 -7.68 -15.99
CA ARG A 17 -10.22 -7.25 -15.87
C ARG A 17 -10.37 -5.91 -15.13
N ASN A 18 -9.42 -5.55 -14.24
CA ASN A 18 -9.42 -4.28 -13.53
C ASN A 18 -9.11 -3.09 -14.43
N PHE A 19 -8.57 -3.33 -15.63
CA PHE A 19 -8.11 -2.30 -16.55
C PHE A 19 -9.01 -2.12 -17.75
N THR A 20 -9.93 -3.07 -18.03
CA THR A 20 -10.71 -3.17 -19.27
C THR A 20 -11.45 -1.87 -19.62
N ASP A 21 -12.06 -1.20 -18.61
CA ASP A 21 -12.86 0.00 -18.81
C ASP A 21 -12.12 1.29 -18.39
N LYS A 22 -10.80 1.22 -18.21
CA LYS A 22 -10.01 2.36 -17.74
C LYS A 22 -9.28 3.04 -18.88
N LYS A 23 -9.22 4.38 -18.81
CA LYS A 23 -8.49 5.19 -19.79
C LYS A 23 -7.05 5.40 -19.31
N PHE A 24 -6.12 4.90 -20.06
CA PHE A 24 -4.68 5.13 -19.90
C PHE A 24 -4.02 5.21 -21.28
N THR A 25 -2.86 5.86 -21.35
CA THR A 25 -2.18 6.10 -22.62
C THR A 25 -1.32 4.91 -23.02
N LYS A 26 -0.68 4.27 -22.06
CA LYS A 26 0.28 3.16 -22.28
C LYS A 26 0.35 2.26 -21.07
N THR A 27 0.64 1.00 -21.29
CA THR A 27 1.07 0.03 -20.26
C THR A 27 2.55 -0.28 -20.39
N LEU A 28 3.19 -0.56 -19.26
CA LEU A 28 4.59 -0.98 -19.23
C LEU A 28 4.79 -1.98 -18.10
N ASP A 29 5.46 -3.10 -18.39
CA ASP A 29 5.79 -4.06 -17.34
C ASP A 29 6.74 -3.43 -16.31
N ARG A 30 6.52 -3.73 -15.03
CA ARG A 30 7.32 -3.17 -13.94
C ARG A 30 8.82 -3.48 -14.06
N SER A 31 9.19 -4.59 -14.70
CA SER A 31 10.60 -4.98 -14.93
C SER A 31 11.31 -4.05 -15.91
N GLU A 32 10.54 -3.42 -16.81
CA GLU A 32 11.08 -2.49 -17.83
C GLU A 32 10.98 -1.03 -17.36
N PHE A 33 10.13 -0.74 -16.38
CA PHE A 33 9.76 0.64 -16.02
C PHE A 33 10.96 1.49 -15.57
N LEU A 34 11.85 0.98 -14.74
CA LEU A 34 12.98 1.78 -14.23
C LEU A 34 13.91 2.21 -15.35
N VAL A 35 14.22 1.30 -16.27
CA VAL A 35 15.07 1.60 -17.45
C VAL A 35 14.37 2.56 -18.40
N TRP A 36 13.06 2.41 -18.58
CA TRP A 36 12.26 3.32 -19.39
C TRP A 36 12.20 4.71 -18.74
N PHE A 37 11.98 4.80 -17.44
CA PHE A 37 11.88 6.06 -16.70
C PHE A 37 13.20 6.84 -16.74
N GLU A 38 14.33 6.16 -16.59
CA GLU A 38 15.65 6.76 -16.68
C GLU A 38 15.91 7.40 -18.07
N LYS A 39 15.37 6.80 -19.13
CA LYS A 39 15.52 7.27 -20.52
C LYS A 39 14.49 8.32 -20.95
N ASN A 40 13.38 8.44 -20.24
CA ASN A 40 12.25 9.28 -20.64
C ASN A 40 11.68 10.10 -19.46
N PRO A 41 12.48 10.71 -18.62
CA PRO A 41 11.97 11.41 -17.43
C PRO A 41 11.07 12.59 -17.78
N GLU A 42 11.29 13.23 -18.93
CA GLU A 42 10.50 14.36 -19.43
C GLU A 42 9.04 14.00 -19.75
N GLN A 43 8.71 12.70 -19.87
CA GLN A 43 7.36 12.20 -20.09
C GLN A 43 6.60 11.97 -18.77
N VAL A 44 7.27 12.16 -17.61
CA VAL A 44 6.70 11.86 -16.29
C VAL A 44 6.60 13.14 -15.48
N SER A 45 5.40 13.57 -15.17
CA SER A 45 5.15 14.77 -14.34
C SER A 45 4.79 14.45 -12.88
N PHE A 46 4.42 13.20 -12.58
CA PHE A 46 4.04 12.76 -11.25
C PHE A 46 4.08 11.22 -11.14
N VAL A 47 4.47 10.69 -10.00
CA VAL A 47 4.50 9.25 -9.77
C VAL A 47 3.60 8.87 -8.58
N TYR A 48 2.64 7.95 -8.83
CA TYR A 48 1.95 7.19 -7.79
C TYR A 48 2.55 5.79 -7.71
N HIS A 49 3.41 5.55 -6.74
CA HIS A 49 4.00 4.24 -6.51
C HIS A 49 3.20 3.45 -5.46
N ILE A 50 2.12 2.82 -5.89
CA ILE A 50 1.18 2.09 -5.02
C ILE A 50 1.42 0.58 -5.06
N GLY A 51 2.09 0.08 -6.11
CA GLY A 51 2.38 -1.34 -6.28
C GLY A 51 3.42 -1.86 -5.29
N ALA A 52 3.22 -3.10 -4.82
CA ALA A 52 4.18 -3.81 -3.98
C ALA A 52 3.90 -5.33 -3.99
N ARG A 53 4.86 -6.14 -3.55
CA ARG A 53 4.60 -7.50 -3.08
C ARG A 53 3.95 -7.38 -1.70
N THR A 54 2.69 -7.81 -1.55
CA THR A 54 1.87 -7.59 -0.34
C THR A 54 1.55 -8.86 0.44
N ASP A 55 2.14 -10.00 0.07
CA ASP A 55 1.87 -11.28 0.71
C ASP A 55 2.53 -11.35 2.10
N THR A 56 1.74 -11.16 3.15
CA THR A 56 2.20 -11.19 4.55
C THR A 56 2.58 -12.58 5.06
N THR A 57 2.36 -13.63 4.27
CA THR A 57 2.74 -15.02 4.58
C THR A 57 3.93 -15.50 3.75
N GLU A 58 4.51 -14.65 2.94
CA GLU A 58 5.77 -14.88 2.26
C GLU A 58 6.93 -14.54 3.20
N PHE A 59 7.88 -15.45 3.36
CA PHE A 59 9.04 -15.29 4.24
C PHE A 59 10.36 -15.14 3.48
N ASN A 60 10.35 -15.21 2.16
CA ASN A 60 11.55 -14.93 1.36
C ASN A 60 11.81 -13.42 1.35
N ILE A 61 12.78 -13.00 2.17
CA ILE A 61 13.16 -11.60 2.36
C ILE A 61 13.69 -10.97 1.06
N ASP A 62 14.37 -11.74 0.21
CA ASP A 62 14.96 -11.20 -1.03
C ASP A 62 13.89 -10.67 -1.98
N ILE A 63 12.73 -11.32 -2.05
CA ILE A 63 11.59 -10.86 -2.85
C ILE A 63 11.12 -9.46 -2.39
N PHE A 64 11.07 -9.24 -1.08
CA PHE A 64 10.67 -7.94 -0.52
C PHE A 64 11.78 -6.89 -0.67
N ASN A 65 13.04 -7.29 -0.52
CA ASN A 65 14.16 -6.39 -0.77
C ASN A 65 14.15 -5.90 -2.22
N ASP A 66 13.95 -6.79 -3.18
CA ASP A 66 13.94 -6.43 -4.59
C ASP A 66 12.72 -5.61 -4.97
N LEU A 67 11.51 -6.15 -4.70
CA LEU A 67 10.26 -5.60 -5.24
C LEU A 67 9.67 -4.46 -4.41
N ASN A 68 9.97 -4.38 -3.10
CA ASN A 68 9.45 -3.32 -2.25
C ASN A 68 10.52 -2.29 -1.90
N LEU A 69 11.64 -2.71 -1.29
CA LEU A 69 12.63 -1.78 -0.77
C LEU A 69 13.46 -1.15 -1.90
N ASN A 70 14.20 -1.96 -2.65
CA ASN A 70 15.14 -1.45 -3.66
C ASN A 70 14.43 -0.82 -4.87
N TYR A 71 13.30 -1.41 -5.29
CA TYR A 71 12.49 -0.85 -6.37
C TYR A 71 11.94 0.54 -5.99
N THR A 72 11.42 0.70 -4.78
CA THR A 72 10.92 1.99 -4.30
C THR A 72 12.05 3.02 -4.14
N LYS A 73 13.23 2.60 -3.64
CA LYS A 73 14.43 3.46 -3.59
C LYS A 73 14.87 3.94 -4.98
N SER A 74 14.78 3.07 -5.98
CA SER A 74 15.11 3.45 -7.36
C SER A 74 14.13 4.47 -7.92
N ILE A 75 12.83 4.30 -7.69
CA ILE A 75 11.81 5.30 -8.06
C ILE A 75 12.05 6.63 -7.35
N TRP A 76 12.32 6.61 -6.05
CA TRP A 76 12.64 7.81 -5.28
C TRP A 76 13.82 8.58 -5.89
N LYS A 77 14.93 7.90 -6.16
CA LYS A 77 16.13 8.52 -6.75
C LYS A 77 15.83 9.13 -8.12
N LEU A 78 15.12 8.43 -8.99
CA LEU A 78 14.72 8.95 -10.30
C LEU A 78 13.80 10.17 -10.17
N CYS A 79 12.85 10.16 -9.23
CA CYS A 79 12.00 11.31 -8.94
C CYS A 79 12.80 12.50 -8.40
N THR A 80 13.79 12.25 -7.53
CA THR A 80 14.66 13.29 -6.96
C THR A 80 15.47 13.97 -8.03
N VAL A 81 16.23 13.20 -8.83
CA VAL A 81 17.14 13.75 -9.86
C VAL A 81 16.37 14.54 -10.94
N ASN A 82 15.16 14.07 -11.27
CA ASN A 82 14.35 14.69 -12.31
C ASN A 82 13.32 15.69 -11.78
N THR A 83 13.34 16.00 -10.49
CA THR A 83 12.43 16.97 -9.85
C THR A 83 10.95 16.60 -10.05
N ILE A 84 10.62 15.31 -9.90
CA ILE A 84 9.28 14.76 -10.12
C ILE A 84 8.64 14.43 -8.76
N PRO A 85 7.41 14.92 -8.48
CA PRO A 85 6.69 14.57 -7.25
C PRO A 85 6.34 13.09 -7.15
N LEU A 86 6.38 12.55 -5.92
CA LEU A 86 6.14 11.14 -5.61
C LEU A 86 5.11 10.97 -4.49
N VAL A 87 4.10 10.14 -4.73
CA VAL A 87 3.27 9.56 -3.67
C VAL A 87 3.50 8.06 -3.63
N TYR A 88 3.78 7.50 -2.45
CA TYR A 88 4.01 6.06 -2.33
C TYR A 88 3.17 5.40 -1.22
N ALA A 89 2.91 4.13 -1.39
CA ALA A 89 2.24 3.31 -0.40
C ALA A 89 3.22 2.74 0.62
N SER A 90 3.16 3.22 1.86
CA SER A 90 3.60 2.52 3.04
C SER A 90 2.45 1.63 3.57
N SER A 91 2.51 1.17 4.81
CA SER A 91 1.52 0.25 5.36
C SER A 91 1.39 0.39 6.88
N ALA A 92 0.19 0.25 7.42
CA ALA A 92 -0.03 0.08 8.86
C ALA A 92 0.60 -1.22 9.41
N ALA A 93 1.01 -2.17 8.55
CA ALA A 93 1.79 -3.34 8.98
C ALA A 93 3.13 -2.96 9.63
N THR A 94 3.64 -1.75 9.39
CA THR A 94 4.84 -1.21 10.03
C THR A 94 4.69 -1.05 11.55
N TYR A 95 3.48 -0.87 12.05
CA TYR A 95 3.21 -0.67 13.49
C TYR A 95 3.33 -1.96 14.34
N GLY A 96 3.41 -3.13 13.71
CA GLY A 96 3.54 -4.41 14.42
C GLY A 96 2.36 -4.69 15.33
N LEU A 97 2.62 -4.91 16.61
CA LEU A 97 1.59 -5.08 17.65
C LEU A 97 1.06 -3.75 18.20
N GLY A 98 1.59 -2.61 17.74
CA GLY A 98 1.18 -1.30 18.22
C GLY A 98 1.84 -0.88 19.54
N GLU A 99 3.02 -1.43 19.87
CA GLU A 99 3.72 -1.14 21.12
C GLU A 99 4.05 0.36 21.27
N PHE A 100 4.21 1.06 20.15
CA PHE A 100 4.46 2.51 20.10
C PHE A 100 3.24 3.30 19.63
N GLY A 101 2.05 2.69 19.69
CA GLY A 101 0.82 3.30 19.18
C GLY A 101 0.72 3.23 17.65
N TYR A 102 -0.26 3.98 17.12
CA TYR A 102 -0.55 4.10 15.69
C TYR A 102 -0.42 5.55 15.23
N ASP A 103 0.52 6.28 15.84
CA ASP A 103 0.83 7.66 15.50
C ASP A 103 1.84 7.69 14.33
N ASP A 104 1.62 8.56 13.34
CA ASP A 104 2.48 8.74 12.19
C ASP A 104 3.62 9.77 12.40
N ASP A 105 3.88 10.17 13.65
CA ASP A 105 5.08 10.95 13.97
C ASP A 105 6.33 10.20 13.52
N GLU A 106 7.09 10.82 12.63
CA GLU A 106 8.30 10.24 12.01
C GLU A 106 9.35 9.82 13.05
N LYS A 107 9.35 10.42 14.26
CA LYS A 107 10.23 10.02 15.38
C LYS A 107 10.00 8.58 15.84
N ASN A 108 8.78 8.07 15.63
CA ASN A 108 8.42 6.70 16.03
C ASN A 108 8.89 5.66 15.00
N ILE A 109 9.10 6.04 13.74
CA ILE A 109 9.41 5.11 12.63
C ILE A 109 10.63 4.22 12.93
N PRO A 110 11.76 4.70 13.49
CA PRO A 110 12.88 3.85 13.84
C PRO A 110 12.59 2.81 14.93
N LEU A 111 11.59 3.05 15.76
CA LEU A 111 11.22 2.22 16.91
C LEU A 111 10.23 1.10 16.54
N LEU A 112 9.54 1.24 15.41
CA LEU A 112 8.48 0.32 14.99
C LEU A 112 9.02 -1.10 14.76
N LYS A 113 8.21 -2.11 15.13
CA LYS A 113 8.55 -3.54 15.06
C LYS A 113 7.51 -4.30 14.24
N PRO A 114 7.63 -4.31 12.92
CA PRO A 114 6.76 -5.10 12.05
C PRO A 114 6.78 -6.59 12.40
N LEU A 115 5.74 -7.33 12.03
CA LEU A 115 5.59 -8.74 12.40
C LEU A 115 5.95 -9.71 11.27
N ASN A 116 6.29 -9.21 10.09
CA ASN A 116 6.58 -10.03 8.92
C ASN A 116 7.45 -9.27 7.91
N PRO A 117 8.11 -9.98 6.98
CA PRO A 117 9.02 -9.36 6.00
C PRO A 117 8.36 -8.29 5.11
N TYR A 118 7.05 -8.40 4.85
CA TYR A 118 6.33 -7.34 4.16
C TYR A 118 6.33 -6.03 4.96
N GLY A 119 5.94 -6.10 6.23
CA GLY A 119 5.95 -4.94 7.13
C GLY A 119 7.36 -4.37 7.29
N ASP A 120 8.37 -5.23 7.44
CA ASP A 120 9.78 -4.83 7.51
C ASP A 120 10.19 -4.04 6.27
N SER A 121 9.90 -4.55 5.07
CA SER A 121 10.26 -3.89 3.81
C SER A 121 9.65 -2.48 3.65
N LYS A 122 8.43 -2.28 4.15
CA LYS A 122 7.78 -0.97 4.16
C LYS A 122 8.41 -0.03 5.20
N ASN A 123 8.66 -0.54 6.41
CA ASN A 123 9.29 0.23 7.47
C ASN A 123 10.75 0.60 7.16
N ASP A 124 11.49 -0.31 6.52
CA ASP A 124 12.87 -0.05 6.12
C ASP A 124 12.95 1.02 5.02
N PHE A 125 11.96 1.07 4.12
CA PHE A 125 11.86 2.18 3.17
C PHE A 125 11.49 3.48 3.89
N ASP A 126 10.51 3.48 4.80
CA ASP A 126 10.13 4.66 5.58
C ASP A 126 11.32 5.21 6.38
N LYS A 127 12.06 4.34 7.10
CA LYS A 127 13.29 4.70 7.81
C LYS A 127 14.34 5.32 6.89
N TRP A 128 14.52 4.75 5.71
CA TRP A 128 15.48 5.24 4.74
C TRP A 128 15.06 6.60 4.18
N ALA A 129 13.77 6.78 3.85
CA ALA A 129 13.25 7.99 3.22
C ALA A 129 13.40 9.23 4.12
N ILE A 130 13.08 9.11 5.41
CA ILE A 130 13.18 10.24 6.36
C ILE A 130 14.63 10.68 6.64
N LEU A 131 15.61 9.87 6.28
CA LEU A 131 17.05 10.19 6.46
C LEU A 131 17.69 10.79 5.20
N GLN A 132 16.96 10.95 4.09
CA GLN A 132 17.54 11.45 2.86
C GLN A 132 17.68 12.97 2.89
N ASN A 133 18.85 13.48 2.53
CA ASN A 133 19.08 14.91 2.33
C ASN A 133 18.55 15.37 0.96
N GLU A 134 18.61 14.49 -0.04
CA GLU A 134 18.08 14.71 -1.37
C GLU A 134 16.78 13.97 -1.55
N MET A 135 15.72 14.65 -1.94
CA MET A 135 14.38 14.10 -2.00
C MET A 135 13.58 14.66 -3.18
N PRO A 136 12.53 13.98 -3.64
CA PRO A 136 11.60 14.54 -4.61
C PRO A 136 11.06 15.90 -4.13
N PRO A 137 10.74 16.84 -5.03
CA PRO A 137 10.28 18.21 -4.65
C PRO A 137 9.02 18.17 -3.78
N LYS A 138 8.21 17.15 -3.97
CA LYS A 138 7.08 16.76 -3.12
C LYS A 138 7.10 15.25 -2.99
N TRP A 139 7.03 14.76 -1.75
CA TRP A 139 6.89 13.33 -1.51
C TRP A 139 5.97 13.07 -0.33
N ILE A 140 5.11 12.09 -0.49
CA ILE A 140 4.12 11.70 0.53
C ILE A 140 4.09 10.19 0.60
N GLY A 141 4.34 9.64 1.77
CA GLY A 141 4.15 8.24 2.10
C GLY A 141 2.82 8.06 2.85
N PHE A 142 1.99 7.14 2.40
CA PHE A 142 0.77 6.81 3.14
C PHE A 142 0.85 5.41 3.75
N LYS A 143 0.73 5.32 5.06
CA LYS A 143 0.53 4.05 5.78
C LYS A 143 -0.92 3.60 5.60
N PHE A 144 -1.16 2.75 4.59
CA PHE A 144 -2.49 2.20 4.34
C PHE A 144 -2.90 1.24 5.43
N PHE A 145 -4.09 1.44 5.99
CA PHE A 145 -4.74 0.48 6.86
C PHE A 145 -5.42 -0.63 6.05
N ASN A 146 -6.48 -1.27 6.55
CA ASN A 146 -7.08 -2.41 5.88
C ASN A 146 -8.01 -1.96 4.74
N VAL A 147 -7.43 -1.79 3.56
CA VAL A 147 -8.15 -1.35 2.37
C VAL A 147 -9.07 -2.46 1.84
N TYR A 148 -10.30 -2.11 1.52
CA TYR A 148 -11.28 -3.00 0.90
C TYR A 148 -12.06 -2.30 -0.20
N GLY A 149 -12.67 -3.06 -1.10
CA GLY A 149 -13.56 -2.53 -2.13
C GLY A 149 -13.59 -3.35 -3.40
N PRO A 150 -14.11 -2.81 -4.52
CA PRO A 150 -14.17 -3.53 -5.78
C PRO A 150 -12.77 -3.90 -6.30
N ASN A 151 -12.75 -4.87 -7.23
CA ASN A 151 -11.55 -5.31 -7.95
C ASN A 151 -10.55 -6.13 -7.12
N GLU A 152 -11.01 -6.83 -6.07
CA GLU A 152 -10.17 -7.70 -5.25
C GLU A 152 -10.11 -9.17 -5.72
N PHE A 153 -10.94 -9.57 -6.68
CA PHE A 153 -11.13 -10.97 -7.08
C PHE A 153 -9.83 -11.69 -7.51
N HIS A 154 -8.84 -10.96 -8.03
CA HIS A 154 -7.56 -11.51 -8.45
C HIS A 154 -6.57 -11.75 -7.29
N LYS A 155 -6.89 -11.28 -6.08
CA LYS A 155 -5.96 -11.33 -4.93
C LYS A 155 -6.00 -12.67 -4.18
N ALA A 156 -6.88 -13.59 -4.55
CA ALA A 156 -7.05 -14.88 -3.89
C ALA A 156 -7.09 -14.71 -2.35
N ARG A 157 -6.27 -15.45 -1.59
CA ARG A 157 -6.23 -15.37 -0.12
C ARG A 157 -5.87 -13.99 0.44
N MET A 158 -5.23 -13.14 -0.36
CA MET A 158 -4.81 -11.79 0.04
C MET A 158 -5.90 -10.72 -0.20
N ALA A 159 -7.08 -11.11 -0.68
CA ALA A 159 -8.24 -10.23 -0.70
C ALA A 159 -8.66 -9.84 0.72
N SER A 160 -9.37 -8.71 0.85
CA SER A 160 -9.81 -8.23 2.16
C SER A 160 -10.71 -9.23 2.88
N VAL A 161 -10.72 -9.16 4.20
CA VAL A 161 -11.64 -9.97 5.00
C VAL A 161 -13.10 -9.67 4.65
N ILE A 162 -13.40 -8.44 4.22
CA ILE A 162 -14.74 -8.04 3.77
C ILE A 162 -15.14 -8.82 2.52
N PHE A 163 -14.25 -8.93 1.53
CA PHE A 163 -14.47 -9.71 0.33
C PHE A 163 -14.73 -11.20 0.66
N HIS A 164 -13.91 -11.77 1.52
CA HIS A 164 -14.07 -13.17 1.95
C HIS A 164 -15.35 -13.39 2.76
N SER A 165 -15.68 -12.49 3.68
CA SER A 165 -16.90 -12.57 4.51
C SER A 165 -18.16 -12.49 3.65
N TYR A 166 -18.20 -11.54 2.71
CA TYR A 166 -19.32 -11.41 1.78
C TYR A 166 -19.57 -12.69 0.99
N ASN A 167 -18.51 -13.29 0.43
CA ASN A 167 -18.64 -14.52 -0.34
C ASN A 167 -19.08 -15.70 0.54
N GLN A 168 -18.55 -15.83 1.76
CA GLN A 168 -18.96 -16.88 2.69
C GLN A 168 -20.45 -16.76 3.08
N ILE A 169 -20.91 -15.54 3.38
CA ILE A 169 -22.32 -15.29 3.75
C ILE A 169 -23.22 -15.62 2.55
N LYS A 170 -22.84 -15.17 1.35
CA LYS A 170 -23.63 -15.42 0.14
C LYS A 170 -23.74 -16.91 -0.21
N GLU A 171 -22.67 -17.67 -0.02
CA GLU A 171 -22.62 -19.09 -0.37
C GLU A 171 -23.19 -20.01 0.72
N LYS A 172 -22.98 -19.67 2.00
CA LYS A 172 -23.21 -20.56 3.14
C LYS A 172 -24.21 -20.04 4.17
N GLY A 173 -24.59 -18.75 4.08
CA GLY A 173 -25.46 -18.09 5.05
C GLY A 173 -24.76 -17.72 6.37
N PHE A 174 -23.44 -17.94 6.49
CA PHE A 174 -22.66 -17.58 7.67
C PHE A 174 -21.21 -17.23 7.30
N VAL A 175 -20.50 -16.58 8.22
CA VAL A 175 -19.06 -16.30 8.13
C VAL A 175 -18.32 -16.94 9.30
N LYS A 176 -17.14 -17.49 9.03
CA LYS A 176 -16.22 -17.98 10.07
C LYS A 176 -15.30 -16.85 10.50
N LEU A 177 -15.34 -16.49 11.79
CA LEU A 177 -14.45 -15.51 12.38
C LEU A 177 -13.14 -16.16 12.86
N PHE A 178 -12.11 -15.34 13.02
CA PHE A 178 -10.85 -15.78 13.58
C PHE A 178 -11.00 -16.10 15.07
N ARG A 179 -10.48 -17.26 15.46
CA ARG A 179 -10.31 -17.58 16.87
C ARG A 179 -9.22 -16.71 17.47
N SER A 180 -9.45 -16.21 18.67
CA SER A 180 -8.44 -15.45 19.37
C SER A 180 -7.41 -16.38 20.02
N HIS A 181 -6.14 -16.05 19.87
CA HIS A 181 -5.04 -16.64 20.63
C HIS A 181 -4.47 -15.67 21.69
N ASN A 182 -5.07 -14.48 21.79
CA ASN A 182 -4.68 -13.45 22.75
C ASN A 182 -5.81 -13.32 23.79
N PRO A 183 -5.52 -13.51 25.10
CA PRO A 183 -6.54 -13.44 26.17
C PRO A 183 -7.24 -12.09 26.26
N ASN A 184 -6.66 -11.02 25.70
CA ASN A 184 -7.24 -9.70 25.70
C ASN A 184 -8.37 -9.49 24.67
N TYR A 185 -8.60 -10.47 23.78
CA TYR A 185 -9.63 -10.41 22.75
C TYR A 185 -10.48 -11.68 22.74
N ALA A 186 -11.78 -11.54 22.68
CA ALA A 186 -12.67 -12.64 22.37
C ALA A 186 -12.51 -13.07 20.91
N ASP A 187 -13.06 -14.24 20.54
CA ASP A 187 -13.10 -14.71 19.15
C ASP A 187 -13.82 -13.67 18.27
N GLY A 188 -13.18 -13.24 17.18
CA GLY A 188 -13.68 -12.18 16.31
C GLY A 188 -13.56 -10.77 16.90
N GLY A 189 -13.03 -10.60 18.11
CA GLY A 189 -12.86 -9.32 18.79
C GLY A 189 -11.59 -8.55 18.41
N GLN A 190 -10.73 -9.12 17.55
CA GLN A 190 -9.53 -8.43 17.08
C GLN A 190 -9.93 -7.19 16.25
N LEU A 191 -9.20 -6.10 16.48
CA LEU A 191 -9.51 -4.79 15.89
C LEU A 191 -8.74 -4.55 14.59
N ARG A 192 -9.41 -3.94 13.62
CA ARG A 192 -8.80 -3.39 12.40
C ARG A 192 -9.50 -2.11 11.99
N ASP A 193 -8.73 -1.18 11.44
CA ASP A 193 -9.26 -0.01 10.75
C ASP A 193 -9.49 -0.38 9.28
N PHE A 194 -10.73 -0.39 8.85
CA PHE A 194 -11.15 -0.72 7.49
C PHE A 194 -11.41 0.57 6.72
N VAL A 195 -10.70 0.77 5.61
CA VAL A 195 -10.83 1.94 4.75
C VAL A 195 -11.33 1.56 3.36
N TYR A 196 -12.36 2.25 2.89
CA TYR A 196 -12.92 1.98 1.57
C TYR A 196 -11.98 2.52 0.47
N VAL A 197 -11.75 1.73 -0.57
CA VAL A 197 -10.76 2.05 -1.60
C VAL A 197 -11.05 3.36 -2.34
N LYS A 198 -12.31 3.77 -2.49
CA LYS A 198 -12.63 5.04 -3.16
C LYS A 198 -12.26 6.23 -2.29
N ASP A 199 -12.51 6.19 -0.98
CA ASP A 199 -12.08 7.23 -0.05
C ASP A 199 -10.55 7.37 -0.06
N LEU A 200 -9.85 6.22 -0.11
CA LEU A 200 -8.39 6.20 -0.25
C LEU A 200 -7.95 6.87 -1.55
N VAL A 201 -8.59 6.57 -2.68
CA VAL A 201 -8.27 7.17 -3.99
C VAL A 201 -8.50 8.69 -3.97
N ASP A 202 -9.56 9.16 -3.31
CA ASP A 202 -9.84 10.59 -3.16
C ASP A 202 -8.74 11.29 -2.35
N VAL A 203 -8.20 10.66 -1.29
CA VAL A 203 -7.05 11.18 -0.55
C VAL A 203 -5.77 11.19 -1.38
N LEU A 204 -5.53 10.15 -2.20
CA LEU A 204 -4.38 10.15 -3.13
C LEU A 204 -4.49 11.30 -4.15
N TYR A 205 -5.69 11.55 -4.66
CA TYR A 205 -5.93 12.67 -5.57
C TYR A 205 -5.78 14.03 -4.87
N PHE A 206 -6.28 14.15 -3.63
CA PHE A 206 -6.04 15.33 -2.80
C PHE A 206 -4.54 15.57 -2.58
N ALA A 207 -3.76 14.55 -2.30
CA ALA A 207 -2.30 14.66 -2.16
C ALA A 207 -1.62 15.22 -3.42
N TYR A 208 -2.13 14.89 -4.61
CA TYR A 208 -1.66 15.46 -5.87
C TYR A 208 -1.96 16.95 -6.01
N THR A 209 -3.18 17.37 -5.66
CA THR A 209 -3.69 18.73 -5.90
C THR A 209 -3.42 19.72 -4.77
N SER A 210 -3.11 19.24 -3.58
CA SER A 210 -2.93 20.05 -2.37
C SER A 210 -1.48 20.46 -2.14
N ASN A 211 -1.27 21.38 -1.20
CA ASN A 211 0.04 21.76 -0.68
C ASN A 211 0.38 21.00 0.62
N LEU A 212 -0.01 19.73 0.71
CA LEU A 212 0.37 18.89 1.84
C LEU A 212 1.90 18.83 1.96
N ASN A 213 2.42 18.95 3.18
CA ASN A 213 3.86 18.90 3.44
C ASN A 213 4.42 17.51 3.10
N ASN A 214 5.71 17.47 2.79
CA ASN A 214 6.44 16.21 2.67
C ASN A 214 6.39 15.46 3.99
N GLY A 215 6.24 14.13 3.94
CA GLY A 215 6.19 13.31 5.14
C GLY A 215 5.41 12.01 4.96
N ILE A 216 5.28 11.29 6.06
CA ILE A 216 4.57 10.01 6.14
C ILE A 216 3.31 10.21 6.96
N TYR A 217 2.18 9.77 6.42
CA TYR A 217 0.84 9.98 7.00
C TYR A 217 0.07 8.67 7.10
N ASN A 218 -0.73 8.55 8.15
CA ASN A 218 -1.71 7.48 8.23
C ASN A 218 -2.84 7.68 7.21
N LEU A 219 -3.24 6.60 6.56
CA LEU A 219 -4.41 6.59 5.68
C LEU A 219 -5.33 5.42 6.09
N GLY A 220 -6.20 5.71 7.04
CA GLY A 220 -7.25 4.86 7.57
C GLY A 220 -8.52 5.67 7.79
N SER A 221 -9.56 5.04 8.34
CA SER A 221 -10.81 5.71 8.72
C SER A 221 -10.71 6.44 10.09
N GLY A 222 -9.63 6.17 10.85
CA GLY A 222 -9.48 6.63 12.23
C GLY A 222 -10.38 5.90 13.23
N LYS A 223 -11.05 4.82 12.81
CA LYS A 223 -11.97 4.06 13.63
C LYS A 223 -11.77 2.56 13.50
N ALA A 224 -11.10 1.96 14.49
CA ALA A 224 -10.95 0.52 14.54
C ALA A 224 -12.29 -0.18 14.83
N ARG A 225 -12.54 -1.29 14.14
CA ARG A 225 -13.73 -2.16 14.27
C ARG A 225 -13.29 -3.59 14.51
N THR A 226 -14.12 -4.37 15.20
CA THR A 226 -13.90 -5.79 15.37
C THR A 226 -14.27 -6.56 14.09
N PHE A 227 -13.74 -7.77 13.93
CA PHE A 227 -14.23 -8.67 12.88
C PHE A 227 -15.68 -9.07 13.11
N LEU A 228 -16.13 -9.09 14.38
CA LEU A 228 -17.52 -9.37 14.72
C LEU A 228 -18.46 -8.23 14.27
N ASP A 229 -18.07 -6.96 14.48
CA ASP A 229 -18.82 -5.80 13.99
C ASP A 229 -18.97 -5.84 12.46
N LEU A 230 -17.91 -6.25 11.79
CA LEU A 230 -17.91 -6.39 10.34
C LEU A 230 -18.91 -7.45 9.87
N ALA A 231 -18.97 -8.59 10.57
CA ALA A 231 -19.82 -9.72 10.21
C ALA A 231 -21.30 -9.42 10.45
#